data_93182ef6d3bf098f67ce4b65810c3ba8
#
_entry.id   93182ef6d3bf098f67ce4b65810c3ba8
#
_cell.length_a   1.000
_cell.length_b   1.000
_cell.length_c   1.000
_cell.angle_alpha   90.00
_cell.angle_beta   90.00
_cell.angle_gamma   90.00
#
_symmetry.space_group_name_H-M   'P 1'
#
loop_
_entity.id
_entity.type
_entity.pdbx_description
1 polymer ?
#
loop_
_entity_poly.entity_id
_entity_poly.type
_entity_poly.pdbx_seq_one_letter_code
_entity_poly.pdbx_strand_id
1 'polypeptide(L)'
;MKPEIISLLISFMDKVVLAILVGLITSGMFLCILSRCRPTIDISPIIAKGADTISGRTIYRIKVINRTKSPIVDIKSQLHVFKNHQTATGEIWKSKTVQLKRSDPIVIDKYDKLDADVNYAYRFVTYEDLEKIWDNDNVQFLRFRIYARHSISGFGAFAYRDYRLKRNTIRSGEFSKGDNFEIA
;
A
#
# COMPACT_ATOMS: atom_id res chain seq x y z
N MET A 1 -39.86 33.98 -38.18
CA MET A 1 -39.87 32.61 -37.67
C MET A 1 -41.16 32.45 -36.87
N LYS A 2 -41.92 31.38 -37.10
CA LYS A 2 -43.23 31.20 -36.42
C LYS A 2 -42.99 31.03 -34.91
N PRO A 3 -43.80 31.66 -34.04
CA PRO A 3 -43.62 31.61 -32.58
C PRO A 3 -43.63 30.17 -32.03
N GLU A 4 -44.34 29.29 -32.69
CA GLU A 4 -44.38 27.84 -32.37
C GLU A 4 -43.01 27.14 -32.50
N ILE A 5 -42.19 27.53 -33.51
CA ILE A 5 -40.85 26.95 -33.71
C ILE A 5 -39.89 27.39 -32.61
N ILE A 6 -40.02 28.66 -32.16
CA ILE A 6 -39.19 29.20 -31.09
C ILE A 6 -39.48 28.50 -29.76
N SER A 7 -40.76 28.31 -29.42
CA SER A 7 -41.15 27.62 -28.19
C SER A 7 -40.71 26.15 -28.18
N LEU A 8 -40.75 25.47 -29.31
CA LEU A 8 -40.29 24.09 -29.46
C LEU A 8 -38.78 24.00 -29.32
N LEU A 9 -38.03 24.96 -29.85
CA LEU A 9 -36.57 25.04 -29.74
C LEU A 9 -36.12 25.29 -28.30
N ILE A 10 -36.80 26.20 -27.59
CA ILE A 10 -36.55 26.49 -26.18
C ILE A 10 -36.80 25.22 -25.33
N SER A 11 -37.96 24.58 -25.51
CA SER A 11 -38.31 23.35 -24.79
C SER A 11 -37.29 22.20 -25.05
N PHE A 12 -36.77 22.11 -26.27
CA PHE A 12 -35.74 21.13 -26.62
C PHE A 12 -34.42 21.46 -25.91
N MET A 13 -34.00 22.73 -25.93
CA MET A 13 -32.78 23.18 -25.26
C MET A 13 -32.85 22.94 -23.75
N ASP A 14 -33.98 23.23 -23.10
CA ASP A 14 -34.17 22.96 -21.65
C ASP A 14 -34.03 21.47 -21.31
N LYS A 15 -34.59 20.60 -22.14
CA LYS A 15 -34.47 19.14 -21.96
C LYS A 15 -33.00 18.67 -22.11
N VAL A 16 -32.29 19.23 -23.11
CA VAL A 16 -30.87 18.88 -23.32
C VAL A 16 -30.03 19.37 -22.16
N VAL A 17 -30.21 20.59 -21.69
CA VAL A 17 -29.50 21.14 -20.54
C VAL A 17 -29.77 20.31 -19.28
N LEU A 18 -31.04 19.97 -19.03
CA LEU A 18 -31.42 19.13 -17.90
C LEU A 18 -30.78 17.74 -17.97
N ALA A 19 -30.76 17.10 -19.13
CA ALA A 19 -30.13 15.80 -19.34
C ALA A 19 -28.63 15.84 -19.08
N ILE A 20 -27.94 16.90 -19.51
CA ILE A 20 -26.51 17.10 -19.24
C ILE A 20 -26.26 17.27 -17.73
N LEU A 21 -27.04 18.08 -17.05
CA LEU A 21 -26.92 18.31 -15.61
C LEU A 21 -27.13 17.02 -14.82
N VAL A 22 -28.17 16.25 -15.13
CA VAL A 22 -28.43 14.96 -14.51
C VAL A 22 -27.27 14.00 -14.76
N GLY A 23 -26.76 13.95 -15.98
CA GLY A 23 -25.60 13.12 -16.33
C GLY A 23 -24.32 13.47 -15.52
N LEU A 24 -24.04 14.76 -15.37
CA LEU A 24 -22.89 15.24 -14.58
C LEU A 24 -23.05 14.90 -13.10
N ILE A 25 -24.23 15.11 -12.52
CA ILE A 25 -24.50 14.79 -11.11
C ILE A 25 -24.35 13.28 -10.88
N THR A 26 -24.94 12.46 -11.73
CA THR A 26 -24.87 11.00 -11.64
C THR A 26 -23.42 10.50 -11.74
N SER A 27 -22.66 11.02 -12.70
CA SER A 27 -21.24 10.69 -12.87
C SER A 27 -20.42 11.13 -11.67
N GLY A 28 -20.67 12.31 -11.12
CA GLY A 28 -20.00 12.80 -9.91
C GLY A 28 -20.30 11.93 -8.70
N MET A 29 -21.55 11.55 -8.51
CA MET A 29 -21.95 10.61 -7.42
C MET A 29 -21.26 9.25 -7.58
N PHE A 30 -21.23 8.70 -8.78
CA PHE A 30 -20.57 7.43 -9.07
C PHE A 30 -19.06 7.48 -8.75
N LEU A 31 -18.37 8.54 -9.20
CA LEU A 31 -16.96 8.75 -8.87
C LEU A 31 -16.73 8.89 -7.37
N CYS A 32 -17.63 9.56 -6.66
CA CYS A 32 -17.57 9.70 -5.20
C CYS A 32 -17.68 8.34 -4.50
N ILE A 33 -18.59 7.48 -4.95
CA ILE A 33 -18.74 6.11 -4.41
C ILE A 33 -17.48 5.29 -4.71
N LEU A 34 -16.99 5.29 -5.94
CA LEU A 34 -15.79 4.57 -6.32
C LEU A 34 -14.55 5.05 -5.55
N SER A 35 -14.43 6.34 -5.30
CA SER A 35 -13.28 6.91 -4.57
C SER A 35 -13.20 6.42 -3.12
N ARG A 36 -14.32 6.02 -2.51
CA ARG A 36 -14.37 5.39 -1.18
C ARG A 36 -13.90 3.93 -1.18
N CYS A 37 -13.89 3.29 -2.36
CA CYS A 37 -13.39 1.94 -2.53
C CYS A 37 -11.87 1.93 -2.77
N ARG A 38 -11.09 2.58 -1.89
CA ARG A 38 -9.63 2.55 -1.94
C ARG A 38 -9.09 1.43 -1.05
N PRO A 39 -7.93 0.83 -1.39
CA PRO A 39 -7.27 -0.12 -0.51
C PRO A 39 -6.97 0.48 0.87
N THR A 40 -7.26 -0.28 1.91
CA THR A 40 -6.80 -0.03 3.28
C THR A 40 -5.75 -1.07 3.62
N ILE A 41 -4.51 -0.63 3.82
CA ILE A 41 -3.36 -1.51 3.96
C ILE A 41 -2.68 -1.21 5.29
N ASP A 42 -2.54 -2.24 6.14
CA ASP A 42 -1.79 -2.17 7.38
C ASP A 42 -0.41 -2.77 7.18
N ILE A 43 0.63 -2.08 7.66
CA ILE A 43 2.02 -2.54 7.63
C ILE A 43 2.47 -2.79 9.07
N SER A 44 3.11 -3.92 9.32
CA SER A 44 3.61 -4.28 10.65
C SER A 44 4.51 -3.19 11.24
N PRO A 45 4.35 -2.87 12.53
CA PRO A 45 5.22 -1.92 13.22
C PRO A 45 6.61 -2.48 13.52
N ILE A 46 6.79 -3.78 13.36
CA ILE A 46 8.01 -4.52 13.62
C ILE A 46 8.42 -5.36 12.41
N ILE A 47 9.68 -5.74 12.37
CA ILE A 47 10.27 -6.64 11.39
C ILE A 47 10.65 -7.93 12.12
N ALA A 48 10.11 -9.06 11.69
CA ALA A 48 10.41 -10.35 12.25
C ALA A 48 11.73 -10.88 11.67
N LYS A 49 12.67 -11.27 12.54
CA LYS A 49 13.93 -11.93 12.18
C LYS A 49 13.81 -13.42 12.48
N GLY A 50 14.02 -14.25 11.49
CA GLY A 50 13.97 -15.70 11.64
C GLY A 50 14.97 -16.38 10.72
N ALA A 51 14.90 -17.71 10.68
CA ALA A 51 15.65 -18.52 9.72
C ALA A 51 14.71 -18.93 8.57
N ASP A 52 15.28 -19.01 7.38
CA ASP A 52 14.60 -19.66 6.26
C ASP A 52 14.64 -21.17 6.46
N THR A 53 13.50 -21.81 6.50
CA THR A 53 13.37 -23.26 6.74
C THR A 53 14.09 -24.12 5.71
N ILE A 54 14.30 -23.61 4.49
CA ILE A 54 14.94 -24.37 3.41
C ILE A 54 16.44 -24.13 3.37
N SER A 55 16.87 -22.87 3.46
CA SER A 55 18.29 -22.50 3.28
C SER A 55 19.05 -22.27 4.60
N GLY A 56 18.35 -22.23 5.74
CA GLY A 56 18.92 -21.89 7.04
C GLY A 56 19.44 -20.45 7.18
N ARG A 57 19.31 -19.64 6.12
CA ARG A 57 19.77 -18.25 6.11
C ARG A 57 18.86 -17.38 6.98
N THR A 58 19.47 -16.39 7.62
CA THR A 58 18.69 -15.35 8.30
C THR A 58 17.84 -14.60 7.31
N ILE A 59 16.58 -14.44 7.64
CA ILE A 59 15.61 -13.66 6.84
C ILE A 59 14.88 -12.67 7.72
N TYR A 60 14.50 -11.55 7.10
CA TYR A 60 13.69 -10.52 7.73
C TYR A 60 12.35 -10.44 6.99
N ARG A 61 11.26 -10.38 7.75
CA ARG A 61 9.90 -10.40 7.23
C ARG A 61 9.16 -9.15 7.67
N ILE A 62 8.45 -8.52 6.75
CA ILE A 62 7.52 -7.40 7.00
C ILE A 62 6.14 -7.91 6.64
N LYS A 63 5.22 -7.93 7.61
CA LYS A 63 3.85 -8.38 7.38
C LYS A 63 2.99 -7.22 6.94
N VAL A 64 2.22 -7.43 5.88
CA VAL A 64 1.24 -6.50 5.35
C VAL A 64 -0.11 -7.18 5.36
N ILE A 65 -1.14 -6.46 5.80
CA ILE A 65 -2.52 -6.96 5.88
C ILE A 65 -3.40 -6.07 5.02
N ASN A 66 -4.12 -6.69 4.08
CA ASN A 66 -5.21 -6.03 3.38
C ASN A 66 -6.41 -5.94 4.31
N ARG A 67 -6.85 -4.74 4.69
CA ARG A 67 -8.08 -4.52 5.48
C ARG A 67 -9.31 -4.25 4.63
N THR A 68 -9.13 -4.29 3.31
CA THR A 68 -10.22 -4.03 2.37
C THR A 68 -11.10 -5.27 2.23
N LYS A 69 -12.41 -5.07 2.06
CA LYS A 69 -13.38 -6.15 1.78
C LYS A 69 -13.28 -6.71 0.36
N SER A 70 -12.31 -6.27 -0.41
CA SER A 70 -12.02 -6.72 -1.78
C SER A 70 -10.54 -7.05 -1.91
N PRO A 71 -10.16 -7.94 -2.84
CA PRO A 71 -8.76 -8.18 -3.15
C PRO A 71 -8.06 -6.90 -3.59
N ILE A 72 -6.76 -6.82 -3.33
CA ILE A 72 -5.88 -5.79 -3.89
C ILE A 72 -4.93 -6.42 -4.89
N VAL A 73 -4.67 -5.68 -5.97
CA VAL A 73 -3.89 -6.11 -7.14
C VAL A 73 -2.84 -5.05 -7.49
N ASP A 74 -2.01 -5.32 -8.49
CA ASP A 74 -0.95 -4.41 -8.96
C ASP A 74 -0.04 -3.94 -7.82
N ILE A 75 0.33 -4.86 -6.95
CA ILE A 75 1.08 -4.57 -5.74
C ILE A 75 2.53 -4.32 -6.11
N LYS A 76 3.07 -3.20 -5.62
CA LYS A 76 4.50 -2.87 -5.73
C LYS A 76 5.00 -2.45 -4.36
N SER A 77 6.09 -3.06 -3.92
CA SER A 77 6.69 -2.76 -2.62
C SER A 77 8.18 -2.48 -2.74
N GLN A 78 8.67 -1.63 -1.85
CA GLN A 78 10.08 -1.26 -1.77
C GLN A 78 10.48 -1.08 -0.31
N LEU A 79 11.70 -1.52 0.00
CA LEU A 79 12.34 -1.26 1.27
C LEU A 79 13.59 -0.41 1.03
N HIS A 80 13.66 0.74 1.68
CA HIS A 80 14.77 1.67 1.56
C HIS A 80 15.45 1.93 2.90
N VAL A 81 16.75 2.04 2.86
CA VAL A 81 17.58 2.57 3.95
C VAL A 81 17.81 4.05 3.68
N PHE A 82 17.52 4.90 4.63
CA PHE A 82 17.83 6.33 4.55
C PHE A 82 19.02 6.65 5.44
N LYS A 83 20.01 7.33 4.84
CA LYS A 83 21.22 7.79 5.51
C LYS A 83 21.29 9.29 5.42
N ASN A 84 21.66 9.93 6.53
CA ASN A 84 22.05 11.33 6.51
C ASN A 84 23.48 11.44 5.99
N HIS A 85 23.70 12.36 5.08
CA HIS A 85 25.01 12.67 4.54
C HIS A 85 25.23 14.17 4.61
N GLN A 86 26.19 14.58 5.44
CA GLN A 86 26.58 15.98 5.51
C GLN A 86 27.44 16.35 4.30
N THR A 87 27.09 17.46 3.67
CA THR A 87 27.85 18.05 2.56
C THR A 87 28.22 19.48 2.92
N ALA A 88 29.13 20.08 2.17
CA ALA A 88 29.53 21.47 2.37
C ALA A 88 28.35 22.47 2.26
N THR A 89 27.26 22.07 1.60
CA THR A 89 26.06 22.89 1.36
C THR A 89 24.88 22.52 2.26
N GLY A 90 25.06 21.57 3.21
CA GLY A 90 24.01 21.14 4.13
C GLY A 90 23.83 19.61 4.19
N GLU A 91 22.75 19.18 4.83
CA GLU A 91 22.42 17.76 4.98
C GLU A 91 21.64 17.25 3.78
N ILE A 92 22.07 16.12 3.23
CA ILE A 92 21.40 15.44 2.12
C ILE A 92 20.98 14.03 2.55
N TRP A 93 19.76 13.65 2.26
CA TRP A 93 19.26 12.30 2.45
C TRP A 93 19.62 11.41 1.25
N LYS A 94 20.44 10.41 1.48
CA LYS A 94 20.70 9.35 0.50
C LYS A 94 19.88 8.12 0.85
N SER A 95 19.21 7.55 -0.14
CA SER A 95 18.48 6.28 0.02
C SER A 95 19.16 5.17 -0.76
N LYS A 96 19.22 3.99 -0.14
CA LYS A 96 19.64 2.73 -0.78
C LYS A 96 18.48 1.76 -0.71
N THR A 97 18.18 1.11 -1.83
CA THR A 97 17.17 0.05 -1.87
C THR A 97 17.71 -1.23 -1.26
N VAL A 98 16.93 -1.86 -0.41
CA VAL A 98 17.14 -3.22 0.12
C VAL A 98 16.35 -4.18 -0.76
N GLN A 99 17.01 -5.23 -1.25
CA GLN A 99 16.38 -6.17 -2.16
C GLN A 99 15.35 -7.05 -1.43
N LEU A 100 14.12 -7.03 -1.89
CA LEU A 100 13.08 -7.96 -1.45
C LEU A 100 13.09 -9.21 -2.33
N LYS A 101 12.84 -10.39 -1.73
CA LYS A 101 12.73 -11.66 -2.46
C LYS A 101 11.64 -11.60 -3.54
N ARG A 102 10.53 -10.96 -3.22
CA ARG A 102 9.42 -10.64 -4.14
C ARG A 102 8.84 -9.29 -3.74
N SER A 103 8.90 -8.34 -4.65
CA SER A 103 8.44 -6.96 -4.44
C SER A 103 7.02 -6.71 -4.98
N ASP A 104 6.51 -7.61 -5.81
CA ASP A 104 5.35 -7.44 -6.66
C ASP A 104 4.44 -8.69 -6.67
N PRO A 105 3.88 -9.11 -5.53
CA PRO A 105 2.88 -10.16 -5.53
C PRO A 105 1.67 -9.73 -6.37
N ILE A 106 1.09 -10.67 -7.11
CA ILE A 106 0.00 -10.38 -8.07
C ILE A 106 -1.25 -9.90 -7.34
N VAL A 107 -1.58 -10.55 -6.21
CA VAL A 107 -2.80 -10.32 -5.44
C VAL A 107 -2.57 -10.57 -3.96
N ILE A 108 -3.27 -9.83 -3.12
CA ILE A 108 -3.52 -10.16 -1.71
C ILE A 108 -5.04 -10.17 -1.55
N ASP A 109 -5.59 -11.27 -1.05
CA ASP A 109 -7.02 -11.49 -1.00
C ASP A 109 -7.76 -10.49 -0.08
N LYS A 110 -9.09 -10.50 -0.17
CA LYS A 110 -9.96 -9.68 0.67
C LYS A 110 -9.78 -10.03 2.14
N TYR A 111 -9.97 -9.05 3.00
CA TYR A 111 -9.99 -9.28 4.42
C TYR A 111 -11.15 -10.19 4.84
N ASP A 112 -10.81 -11.33 5.42
CA ASP A 112 -11.76 -12.28 5.98
C ASP A 112 -11.17 -12.89 7.27
N LYS A 113 -11.80 -12.61 8.40
CA LYS A 113 -11.35 -13.15 9.70
C LYS A 113 -11.51 -14.66 9.82
N LEU A 114 -12.39 -15.25 9.01
CA LEU A 114 -12.67 -16.68 9.03
C LEU A 114 -11.75 -17.48 8.10
N ASP A 115 -10.93 -16.80 7.31
CA ASP A 115 -9.94 -17.44 6.43
C ASP A 115 -8.81 -18.05 7.27
N ALA A 116 -8.80 -19.37 7.38
CA ALA A 116 -7.78 -20.13 8.12
C ALA A 116 -6.39 -20.02 7.51
N ASP A 117 -6.29 -19.77 6.21
CA ASP A 117 -5.02 -19.65 5.48
C ASP A 117 -4.45 -18.22 5.53
N VAL A 118 -5.28 -17.25 5.93
CA VAL A 118 -4.88 -15.84 6.10
C VAL A 118 -4.35 -15.23 4.80
N ASN A 119 -5.02 -15.53 3.67
CA ASN A 119 -4.62 -15.06 2.34
C ASN A 119 -4.72 -13.54 2.17
N TYR A 120 -5.39 -12.86 3.08
CA TYR A 120 -5.44 -11.40 3.17
C TYR A 120 -4.17 -10.76 3.77
N ALA A 121 -3.20 -11.57 4.22
CA ALA A 121 -1.93 -11.10 4.74
C ALA A 121 -0.75 -11.64 3.92
N TYR A 122 0.21 -10.76 3.63
CA TYR A 122 1.42 -11.12 2.89
C TYR A 122 2.67 -10.76 3.68
N ARG A 123 3.70 -11.61 3.61
CA ARG A 123 4.99 -11.42 4.27
C ARG A 123 6.05 -11.10 3.21
N PHE A 124 6.46 -9.84 3.15
CA PHE A 124 7.60 -9.44 2.33
C PHE A 124 8.89 -9.86 3.01
N VAL A 125 9.78 -10.46 2.26
CA VAL A 125 11.00 -11.11 2.77
C VAL A 125 12.23 -10.46 2.14
N THR A 126 13.26 -10.23 2.94
CA THR A 126 14.61 -9.92 2.48
C THR A 126 15.64 -10.84 3.13
N TYR A 127 16.67 -11.18 2.36
CA TYR A 127 17.85 -11.92 2.83
C TYR A 127 19.03 -11.00 3.16
N GLU A 128 18.88 -9.68 2.89
CA GLU A 128 19.91 -8.73 3.28
C GLU A 128 19.95 -8.60 4.81
N ASP A 129 21.15 -8.54 5.36
CA ASP A 129 21.36 -8.40 6.79
C ASP A 129 21.00 -6.97 7.24
N LEU A 130 19.74 -6.80 7.66
CA LEU A 130 19.23 -5.51 8.11
C LEU A 130 19.94 -5.02 9.38
N GLU A 131 20.40 -5.91 10.25
CA GLU A 131 21.12 -5.53 11.45
C GLU A 131 22.47 -4.92 11.10
N LYS A 132 23.21 -5.58 10.20
CA LYS A 132 24.50 -5.07 9.71
C LYS A 132 24.36 -3.76 8.94
N ILE A 133 23.29 -3.64 8.13
CA ILE A 133 22.99 -2.39 7.42
C ILE A 133 22.71 -1.27 8.42
N TRP A 134 22.00 -1.58 9.51
CA TRP A 134 21.56 -0.60 10.50
C TRP A 134 22.64 -0.23 11.51
N ASP A 135 23.63 -1.09 11.73
CA ASP A 135 24.79 -0.79 12.60
C ASP A 135 25.74 0.26 12.01
N ASN A 136 25.51 0.69 10.79
CA ASN A 136 26.25 1.76 10.18
C ASN A 136 25.76 3.09 10.77
N ASP A 137 26.64 3.84 11.44
CA ASP A 137 26.35 5.05 12.24
C ASP A 137 25.53 6.14 11.51
N ASN A 138 25.50 6.09 10.18
CA ASN A 138 24.81 7.05 9.34
C ASN A 138 23.36 6.62 8.97
N VAL A 139 22.88 5.45 9.41
CA VAL A 139 21.49 5.03 9.12
C VAL A 139 20.54 5.68 10.09
N GLN A 140 19.62 6.47 9.56
CA GLN A 140 18.59 7.16 10.33
C GLN A 140 17.33 6.31 10.49
N PHE A 141 16.88 5.68 9.40
CA PHE A 141 15.70 4.84 9.43
C PHE A 141 15.58 3.96 8.18
N LEU A 142 14.77 2.89 8.30
CA LEU A 142 14.30 2.10 7.18
C LEU A 142 12.88 2.54 6.83
N ARG A 143 12.54 2.59 5.56
CA ARG A 143 11.19 2.87 5.07
C ARG A 143 10.73 1.76 4.17
N PHE A 144 9.67 1.08 4.58
CA PHE A 144 8.92 0.18 3.71
C PHE A 144 7.77 0.95 3.08
N ARG A 145 7.61 0.79 1.77
CA ARG A 145 6.54 1.41 0.98
C ARG A 145 5.81 0.33 0.22
N ILE A 146 4.51 0.52 0.09
CA ILE A 146 3.66 -0.34 -0.73
C ILE A 146 2.63 0.49 -1.46
N TYR A 147 2.45 0.18 -2.73
CA TYR A 147 1.37 0.65 -3.56
C TYR A 147 0.51 -0.56 -3.95
N ALA A 148 -0.79 -0.42 -3.94
CA ALA A 148 -1.72 -1.43 -4.46
C ALA A 148 -2.98 -0.78 -5.02
N ARG A 149 -3.68 -1.50 -5.88
CA ARG A 149 -4.96 -1.08 -6.48
C ARG A 149 -6.09 -1.95 -5.98
N HIS A 150 -7.24 -1.34 -5.80
CA HIS A 150 -8.47 -2.04 -5.48
C HIS A 150 -8.98 -2.78 -6.72
N SER A 151 -9.26 -4.07 -6.62
CA SER A 151 -9.58 -4.92 -7.78
C SER A 151 -10.82 -4.48 -8.56
N ILE A 152 -11.82 -3.88 -7.89
CA ILE A 152 -13.09 -3.50 -8.52
C ILE A 152 -13.04 -2.05 -9.00
N SER A 153 -12.68 -1.11 -8.13
CA SER A 153 -12.71 0.32 -8.47
C SER A 153 -11.52 0.79 -9.31
N GLY A 154 -10.42 0.04 -9.30
CA GLY A 154 -9.17 0.43 -9.93
C GLY A 154 -8.40 1.55 -9.23
N PHE A 155 -8.96 2.16 -8.16
CA PHE A 155 -8.25 3.19 -7.41
C PHE A 155 -7.08 2.61 -6.63
N GLY A 156 -5.95 3.31 -6.68
CA GLY A 156 -4.74 2.95 -5.94
C GLY A 156 -4.70 3.59 -4.56
N ALA A 157 -3.97 2.93 -3.66
CA ALA A 157 -3.54 3.49 -2.39
C ALA A 157 -2.04 3.27 -2.20
N PHE A 158 -1.43 4.21 -1.52
CA PHE A 158 -0.03 4.18 -1.14
C PHE A 158 0.05 4.17 0.39
N ALA A 159 0.77 3.21 0.94
CA ALA A 159 1.06 3.14 2.36
C ALA A 159 2.57 3.04 2.60
N TYR A 160 3.04 3.57 3.73
CA TYR A 160 4.42 3.43 4.12
C TYR A 160 4.56 3.32 5.64
N ARG A 161 5.69 2.75 6.06
CA ARG A 161 6.07 2.65 7.47
C ARG A 161 7.55 2.98 7.63
N ASP A 162 7.84 3.88 8.56
CA ASP A 162 9.21 4.21 8.98
C ASP A 162 9.59 3.43 10.22
N TYR A 163 10.71 2.77 10.14
CA TYR A 163 11.34 2.05 11.25
C TYR A 163 12.57 2.83 11.68
N ARG A 164 12.50 3.47 12.86
CA ARG A 164 13.53 4.42 13.29
C ARG A 164 14.54 3.84 14.27
N LEU A 165 14.11 2.92 15.13
CA LEU A 165 14.95 2.35 16.19
C LEU A 165 15.10 0.85 15.99
N LYS A 166 16.31 0.39 15.69
CA LYS A 166 16.65 -1.02 15.47
C LYS A 166 16.08 -1.92 16.57
N ARG A 167 16.41 -1.62 17.84
CA ARG A 167 16.03 -2.43 19.02
C ARG A 167 14.52 -2.61 19.20
N ASN A 168 13.73 -1.63 18.75
CA ASN A 168 12.27 -1.67 18.86
C ASN A 168 11.60 -2.29 17.64
N THR A 169 12.33 -2.34 16.53
CA THR A 169 11.79 -2.76 15.23
C THR A 169 12.09 -4.20 14.93
N ILE A 170 13.35 -4.65 15.09
CA ILE A 170 13.73 -6.02 14.77
C ILE A 170 13.47 -6.90 16.00
N ARG A 171 12.67 -7.93 15.81
CA ARG A 171 12.37 -8.93 16.85
C ARG A 171 12.58 -10.33 16.31
N SER A 172 13.20 -11.17 17.09
CA SER A 172 13.40 -12.60 16.76
C SER A 172 12.08 -13.36 16.84
N GLY A 173 11.85 -14.26 15.88
CA GLY A 173 10.65 -15.07 15.77
C GLY A 173 9.96 -14.92 14.42
N GLU A 174 8.76 -15.45 14.32
CA GLU A 174 7.92 -15.37 13.13
C GLU A 174 6.58 -14.70 13.46
N PHE A 175 6.00 -14.02 12.46
CA PHE A 175 4.65 -13.49 12.65
C PHE A 175 3.66 -14.63 12.85
N SER A 176 2.85 -14.53 13.90
CA SER A 176 1.71 -15.41 14.11
C SER A 176 0.72 -15.33 12.94
N LYS A 177 -0.03 -16.41 12.72
CA LYS A 177 -1.15 -16.40 11.77
C LYS A 177 -2.24 -15.43 12.27
N GLY A 178 -3.01 -14.90 11.35
CA GLY A 178 -4.13 -14.02 11.68
C GLY A 178 -3.90 -12.55 11.36
N ASP A 179 -4.76 -11.71 11.88
CA ASP A 179 -4.88 -10.30 11.55
C ASP A 179 -4.12 -9.35 12.51
N ASN A 180 -3.20 -9.90 13.27
CA ASN A 180 -2.32 -9.18 14.19
C ASN A 180 -0.86 -9.15 13.69
N PHE A 181 -0.02 -8.42 14.42
CA PHE A 181 1.42 -8.31 14.15
C PHE A 181 2.27 -8.92 15.28
N GLU A 182 1.71 -9.86 16.02
CA GLU A 182 2.42 -10.57 17.08
C GLU A 182 3.46 -11.52 16.50
N ILE A 183 4.53 -11.72 17.24
CA ILE A 183 5.60 -12.68 16.95
C ILE A 183 5.46 -13.84 17.92
N ALA A 184 5.43 -15.06 17.33
CA ALA A 184 5.44 -16.32 18.05
C ALA A 184 6.90 -16.79 18.26
#